data_61037f2cf3e232af800b5802dcf1baeb
#
_entry.id   61037f2cf3e232af800b5802dcf1baeb
#
_cell.length_a   1.000
_cell.length_b   1.000
_cell.length_c   1.000
_cell.angle_alpha   90.00
_cell.angle_beta   90.00
_cell.angle_gamma   90.00
#
_symmetry.space_group_name_H-M   'P 1'
#
loop_
_entity.id
_entity.type
_entity.pdbx_description
1 polymer ?
#
loop_
_entity_poly.entity_id
_entity_poly.type
_entity_poly.pdbx_seq_one_letter_code
_entity_poly.pdbx_strand_id
1 'polypeptide(L)' 'MAKIYFDRYKRRIDSGEITVEEAIALARTEVPTRWRDDVIAMLEALAT' A
#
# COMPACT_ATOMS: atom_id res chain seq x y z
N MET A 1 -12.30 -0.88 2.09
CA MET A 1 -12.12 0.30 1.25
C MET A 1 -10.64 0.55 0.99
N ALA A 2 -10.31 0.81 -0.27
CA ALA A 2 -8.92 0.94 -0.70
C ALA A 2 -8.16 2.04 0.05
N LYS A 3 -8.80 3.18 0.27
CA LYS A 3 -8.15 4.30 0.94
C LYS A 3 -7.69 3.98 2.35
N ILE A 4 -8.46 3.18 3.08
CA ILE A 4 -8.11 2.81 4.45
C ILE A 4 -6.83 1.98 4.45
N TYR A 5 -6.73 1.01 3.54
CA TYR A 5 -5.53 0.20 3.42
C TYR A 5 -4.33 1.04 2.98
N PHE A 6 -4.54 1.92 2.02
CA PHE A 6 -3.49 2.81 1.55
C PHE A 6 -2.96 3.70 2.69
N ASP A 7 -3.85 4.29 3.49
CA ASP A 7 -3.46 5.15 4.60
C ASP A 7 -2.60 4.39 5.62
N ARG A 8 -2.94 3.14 5.89
CA ARG A 8 -2.16 2.31 6.80
C ARG A 8 -0.73 2.11 6.30
N TYR A 9 -0.60 1.74 5.04
CA TYR A 9 0.73 1.53 4.46
C TYR A 9 1.51 2.84 4.36
N LYS A 10 0.83 3.93 3.99
CA LYS A 10 1.48 5.22 3.89
C LYS A 10 2.08 5.66 5.23
N ARG A 11 1.36 5.45 6.32
CA ARG A 11 1.87 5.78 7.65
C ARG A 11 3.13 4.99 7.98
N ARG A 12 3.16 3.72 7.64
CA ARG A 12 4.32 2.88 7.90
C ARG A 12 5.50 3.28 7.03
N ILE A 13 5.24 3.70 5.80
CA ILE A 13 6.27 4.21 4.91
C ILE A 13 6.83 5.53 5.46
N ASP A 14 5.96 6.44 5.86
CA ASP A 14 6.37 7.74 6.39
C ASP A 14 7.18 7.61 7.67
N SER A 15 6.88 6.61 8.49
CA SER A 15 7.62 6.37 9.74
C SER A 15 8.94 5.64 9.52
N GLY A 16 9.18 5.17 8.31
CA GLY A 16 10.41 4.44 7.99
C GLY A 16 10.38 2.95 8.31
N GLU A 17 9.23 2.42 8.70
CA GLU A 17 9.10 0.99 9.01
C GLU A 17 9.24 0.11 7.79
N ILE A 18 8.67 0.55 6.67
CA ILE A 18 8.70 -0.21 5.41
C ILE A 18 8.95 0.73 4.24
N THR A 19 9.38 0.16 3.13
CA THR A 19 9.51 0.91 1.87
C THR A 19 8.23 0.77 1.06
N VAL A 20 8.09 1.58 -0.01
CA VAL A 20 6.96 1.46 -0.91
C VAL A 20 6.90 0.07 -1.54
N GLU A 21 8.06 -0.48 -1.92
CA GLU A 21 8.11 -1.82 -2.51
C GLU A 21 7.62 -2.88 -1.53
N GLU A 22 8.01 -2.76 -0.27
CA GLU A 22 7.54 -3.67 0.76
C GLU A 22 6.04 -3.55 0.97
N ALA A 23 5.52 -2.33 0.95
CA ALA A 23 4.09 -2.10 1.08
C ALA A 23 3.32 -2.75 -0.06
N ILE A 24 3.81 -2.65 -1.29
CA ILE A 24 3.18 -3.28 -2.44
C ILE A 24 3.16 -4.80 -2.28
N ALA A 25 4.27 -5.38 -1.84
CA ALA A 25 4.34 -6.82 -1.61
C ALA A 25 3.35 -7.26 -0.53
N LEU A 26 3.25 -6.49 0.56
CA LEU A 26 2.30 -6.79 1.63
C LEU A 26 0.85 -6.65 1.14
N ALA A 27 0.58 -5.64 0.32
CA ALA A 27 -0.77 -5.42 -0.19
C ALA A 27 -1.25 -6.60 -1.04
N ARG A 28 -0.35 -7.27 -1.72
CA ARG A 28 -0.73 -8.43 -2.55
C ARG A 28 -1.27 -9.59 -1.75
N THR A 29 -0.88 -9.70 -0.49
CA THR A 29 -1.32 -10.79 0.38
C THR A 29 -2.34 -10.35 1.42
N GLU A 30 -2.24 -9.11 1.91
CA GLU A 30 -3.09 -8.62 3.00
C GLU A 30 -4.36 -7.94 2.55
N VAL A 31 -4.34 -7.30 1.39
CA VAL A 31 -5.50 -6.57 0.88
C VAL A 31 -6.40 -7.51 0.08
N PRO A 32 -7.72 -7.49 0.35
CA PRO A 32 -8.65 -8.30 -0.45
C PRO A 32 -8.53 -7.97 -1.94
N THR A 33 -8.73 -8.99 -2.78
CA THR A 33 -8.61 -8.85 -4.23
C THR A 33 -9.42 -7.67 -4.77
N ARG A 34 -10.59 -7.44 -4.18
CA ARG A 34 -11.49 -6.36 -4.58
C ARG A 34 -10.79 -5.00 -4.61
N TRP A 35 -9.91 -4.73 -3.65
CA TRP A 35 -9.26 -3.43 -3.52
C TRP A 35 -7.77 -3.46 -3.75
N ARG A 36 -7.22 -4.64 -3.97
CA ARG A 36 -5.77 -4.80 -4.09
C ARG A 36 -5.17 -3.96 -5.21
N ASP A 37 -5.77 -4.00 -6.39
CA ASP A 37 -5.24 -3.25 -7.52
C ASP A 37 -5.26 -1.75 -7.28
N ASP A 38 -6.32 -1.24 -6.65
CA ASP A 38 -6.42 0.18 -6.32
C ASP A 38 -5.36 0.59 -5.31
N VAL A 39 -5.16 -0.21 -4.28
CA VAL A 39 -4.15 0.08 -3.26
C VAL A 39 -2.75 0.06 -3.87
N ILE A 40 -2.46 -0.94 -4.69
CA ILE A 40 -1.16 -1.04 -5.34
C ILE A 40 -0.92 0.15 -6.26
N ALA A 41 -1.93 0.57 -7.02
CA ALA A 41 -1.81 1.74 -7.89
C ALA A 41 -1.50 3.00 -7.09
N MET A 42 -2.15 3.19 -5.94
CA MET A 42 -1.88 4.32 -5.06
C MET A 42 -0.45 4.28 -4.52
N LEU A 43 0.02 3.10 -4.13
CA LEU A 43 1.38 2.95 -3.61
C LEU A 43 2.41 3.19 -4.70
N GLU A 44 2.16 2.73 -5.92
CA GLU A 44 3.05 2.97 -7.04
C GLU A 44 3.17 4.47 -7.35
N ALA A 45 2.08 5.21 -7.18
CA ALA A 45 2.10 6.65 -7.37
C ALA A 45 3.02 7.35 -6.37
N LEU A 46 3.17 6.81 -5.17
CA LEU A 46 4.11 7.36 -4.18
C LEU A 46 5.55 7.16 -4.61
N ALA A 47 5.84 6.10 -5.36
CA ALA A 47 7.20 5.78 -5.79
C ALA A 47 7.66 6.64 -6.97
N THR A 48 6.74 7.24 -7.66
CA THR A 48 7.05 8.16 -8.77
C THR A 48 6.96 9.59 -8.29
#